data_08eaadd34535ba8371bba5daac9e8bc0
#
_entry.id   08eaadd34535ba8371bba5daac9e8bc0
#
_cell.length_a   1.000
_cell.length_b   1.000
_cell.length_c   1.000
_cell.angle_alpha   90.00
_cell.angle_beta   90.00
_cell.angle_gamma   90.00
#
_symmetry.space_group_name_H-M   'P 1'
#
loop_
_entity.id
_entity.type
_entity.pdbx_description
1 polymer ?
#
loop_
_entity_poly.entity_id
_entity_poly.type
_entity_poly.pdbx_seq_one_letter_code
_entity_poly.pdbx_strand_id
1 'polypeptide(L)' 'MLTQSEMRTLIAKSQAGDQLARKRMIEGNTRLVWSIVQRFASRGVELDDLFQIGCIGLMKSIDKFDLQFTVKFSTYA' A
#
# COMPACT_ATOMS: atom_id res chain seq x y z
N MET A 1 -2.42 -4.60 12.31
CA MET A 1 -2.65 -4.95 10.91
C MET A 1 -4.08 -4.65 10.55
N LEU A 2 -4.31 -4.03 9.40
CA LEU A 2 -5.67 -3.66 8.98
C LEU A 2 -6.42 -4.87 8.42
N THR A 3 -7.70 -4.99 8.78
CA THR A 3 -8.59 -5.97 8.15
C THR A 3 -8.92 -5.53 6.72
N GLN A 4 -9.42 -6.46 5.91
CA GLN A 4 -9.84 -6.11 4.55
C GLN A 4 -10.95 -5.06 4.54
N SER A 5 -11.89 -5.17 5.47
CA SER A 5 -12.98 -4.20 5.59
C SER A 5 -12.45 -2.80 5.92
N GLU A 6 -11.52 -2.70 6.86
CA GLU A 6 -10.87 -1.45 7.21
C GLU A 6 -10.10 -0.86 6.03
N MET A 7 -9.35 -1.69 5.30
CA MET A 7 -8.60 -1.24 4.13
C MET A 7 -9.52 -0.69 3.05
N ARG A 8 -10.63 -1.36 2.76
CA ARG A 8 -11.59 -0.87 1.75
C ARG A 8 -12.18 0.48 2.15
N THR A 9 -12.50 0.66 3.42
CA THR A 9 -13.01 1.94 3.93
C THR A 9 -11.96 3.05 3.79
N LEU A 10 -10.72 2.76 4.16
CA LEU A 10 -9.62 3.73 4.06
C LEU A 10 -9.28 4.06 2.61
N ILE A 11 -9.33 3.07 1.72
CA ILE A 11 -9.09 3.28 0.29
C ILE A 11 -10.16 4.22 -0.28
N ALA A 12 -11.42 4.00 0.04
CA ALA A 12 -12.50 4.85 -0.43
C ALA A 12 -12.31 6.29 0.03
N LYS A 13 -11.95 6.51 1.30
CA LYS A 13 -11.67 7.83 1.84
C LYS A 13 -10.46 8.48 1.19
N SER A 14 -9.39 7.70 0.98
CA SER A 14 -8.17 8.19 0.34
C SER A 14 -8.44 8.62 -1.10
N GLN A 15 -9.20 7.84 -1.84
CA GLN A 15 -9.57 8.18 -3.22
C GLN A 15 -10.43 9.43 -3.29
N ALA A 16 -11.18 9.73 -2.23
CA ALA A 16 -11.97 10.95 -2.12
C ALA A 16 -11.15 12.17 -1.65
N GLY A 17 -9.86 11.99 -1.39
CA GLY A 17 -8.96 13.08 -1.01
C GLY A 17 -8.61 13.15 0.47
N ASP A 18 -8.99 12.17 1.27
CA ASP A 18 -8.68 12.15 2.71
C ASP A 18 -7.21 11.73 2.91
N GLN A 19 -6.37 12.70 3.25
CA GLN A 19 -4.94 12.48 3.45
C GLN A 19 -4.64 11.63 4.68
N LEU A 20 -5.46 11.76 5.72
CA LEU A 20 -5.28 10.97 6.93
C LEU A 20 -5.56 9.48 6.67
N ALA A 21 -6.60 9.18 5.91
CA ALA A 21 -6.91 7.81 5.51
C ALA A 21 -5.77 7.21 4.68
N ARG A 22 -5.19 7.99 3.77
CA ARG A 22 -4.05 7.58 2.96
C ARG A 22 -2.84 7.23 3.83
N LYS A 23 -2.55 8.08 4.80
CA LYS A 23 -1.46 7.85 5.75
C LYS A 23 -1.68 6.56 6.54
N ARG A 24 -2.90 6.32 7.02
CA ARG A 24 -3.22 5.11 7.77
C ARG A 24 -3.09 3.85 6.92
N MET A 25 -3.46 3.91 5.65
CA MET A 25 -3.26 2.79 4.72
C MET A 25 -1.79 2.44 4.58
N ILE A 26 -0.94 3.44 4.42
CA ILE A 26 0.51 3.23 4.29
C ILE A 26 1.07 2.63 5.58
N GLU A 27 0.74 3.20 6.73
CA GLU A 27 1.23 2.72 8.03
C GLU A 27 0.75 1.29 8.34
N GLY A 28 -0.50 0.98 8.01
CA GLY A 28 -1.08 -0.34 8.25
C GLY A 28 -0.59 -1.42 7.30
N ASN A 29 0.10 -1.05 6.22
CA ASN A 29 0.61 -1.99 5.22
C ASN A 29 2.14 -2.00 5.12
N THR A 30 2.83 -1.53 6.15
CA THR A 30 4.31 -1.51 6.16
C THR A 30 4.90 -2.90 5.95
N ARG A 31 4.27 -3.95 6.49
CA ARG A 31 4.73 -5.33 6.27
C ARG A 31 4.66 -5.73 4.81
N LEU A 32 3.60 -5.30 4.10
CA LEU A 32 3.47 -5.56 2.67
C LEU A 32 4.58 -4.87 1.89
N VAL A 33 4.87 -3.62 2.23
CA VAL A 33 5.97 -2.87 1.61
C VAL A 33 7.31 -3.56 1.84
N TRP A 34 7.60 -3.97 3.07
CA TRP A 34 8.84 -4.68 3.40
C TRP A 34 8.95 -6.02 2.66
N SER A 35 7.85 -6.74 2.49
CA SER A 35 7.85 -7.98 1.70
C SER A 35 8.25 -7.73 0.25
N ILE A 36 7.78 -6.66 -0.34
CA ILE A 36 8.13 -6.27 -1.71
C ILE A 36 9.60 -5.85 -1.77
N VAL A 37 10.04 -5.04 -0.82
CA VAL A 37 11.42 -4.53 -0.75
C VAL A 37 12.44 -5.67 -0.64
N GLN A 38 12.15 -6.69 0.16
CA GLN A 38 13.08 -7.81 0.35
C GLN A 38 13.36 -8.57 -0.95
N ARG A 39 12.43 -8.56 -1.89
CA ARG A 39 12.64 -9.20 -3.20
C ARG A 39 13.71 -8.49 -4.02
N PHE A 40 13.99 -7.22 -3.74
CA PHE A 40 14.93 -6.41 -4.50
C PHE A 40 16.18 -6.04 -3.70
N ALA A 41 16.30 -6.46 -2.44
CA ALA A 41 17.36 -6.07 -1.54
C ALA A 41 18.77 -6.53 -2.02
N SER A 42 18.85 -7.59 -2.82
CA SER A 42 20.10 -8.13 -3.33
C SER A 42 20.65 -7.41 -4.55
N ARG A 43 20.01 -6.33 -5.01
CA ARG A 43 20.39 -5.66 -6.26
C ARG A 43 21.24 -4.41 -6.06
N GLY A 44 21.86 -4.26 -4.89
CA GLY A 44 22.79 -3.17 -4.62
C GLY A 44 22.17 -1.82 -4.32
N VAL A 45 20.87 -1.76 -4.16
CA VAL A 45 20.13 -0.54 -3.79
C VAL A 45 19.92 -0.51 -2.27
N GLU A 46 20.05 0.67 -1.67
CA GLU A 46 19.85 0.81 -0.23
C GLU A 46 18.40 0.50 0.16
N LEU A 47 18.23 -0.14 1.33
CA LEU A 47 16.90 -0.54 1.80
C LEU A 47 15.95 0.66 1.99
N ASP A 48 16.47 1.78 2.46
CA ASP A 48 15.67 2.99 2.65
C ASP A 48 15.10 3.50 1.34
N ASP A 49 15.91 3.49 0.27
CA ASP A 49 15.47 3.91 -1.06
C ASP A 49 14.41 2.96 -1.61
N LEU A 50 14.63 1.65 -1.43
CA LEU A 50 13.66 0.63 -1.85
C LEU A 50 12.35 0.78 -1.07
N PHE A 51 12.41 1.07 0.21
CA PHE A 51 11.22 1.29 1.02
C PHE A 51 10.42 2.48 0.52
N GLN A 52 11.09 3.58 0.18
CA GLN A 52 10.44 4.76 -0.39
C GLN A 52 9.75 4.44 -1.71
N ILE A 53 10.42 3.71 -2.58
CA ILE A 53 9.86 3.27 -3.86
C ILE A 53 8.64 2.37 -3.62
N GLY A 54 8.74 1.46 -2.66
CA GLY A 54 7.63 0.57 -2.29
C GLY A 54 6.42 1.36 -1.78
N CYS A 55 6.64 2.39 -0.97
CA CYS A 55 5.57 3.25 -0.49
C CYS A 55 4.90 4.01 -1.64
N ILE A 56 5.66 4.51 -2.61
CA ILE A 56 5.12 5.18 -3.79
C ILE A 56 4.26 4.20 -4.59
N GLY A 57 4.73 2.97 -4.78
CA GLY A 57 3.96 1.92 -5.44
C GLY A 57 2.65 1.61 -4.71
N LEU A 58 2.71 1.54 -3.39
CA LEU A 58 1.52 1.33 -2.56
C LEU A 58 0.51 2.46 -2.72
N MET A 59 0.97 3.71 -2.73
CA MET A 59 0.11 4.87 -2.93
C MET A 59 -0.59 4.81 -4.29
N LYS A 60 0.13 4.45 -5.34
CA LYS A 60 -0.46 4.28 -6.67
C LYS A 60 -1.49 3.15 -6.70
N SER A 61 -1.22 2.06 -5.99
CA SER A 61 -2.15 0.94 -5.88
C SER A 61 -3.44 1.37 -5.17
N ILE A 62 -3.34 2.17 -4.12
CA ILE A 62 -4.50 2.72 -3.41
C ILE A 62 -5.34 3.57 -4.36
N ASP A 63 -4.71 4.47 -5.10
CA ASP A 63 -5.42 5.39 -5.99
C ASP A 63 -6.13 4.68 -7.13
N LYS A 64 -5.61 3.56 -7.59
CA LYS A 64 -6.12 2.81 -8.74
C LYS A 64 -6.98 1.61 -8.37
N PHE A 65 -7.06 1.27 -7.08
CA PHE A 65 -7.81 0.09 -6.65
C PHE A 65 -9.29 0.27 -6.95
N ASP A 66 -9.88 -0.72 -7.62
CA ASP A 66 -11.31 -0.70 -7.94
C ASP A 66 -12.10 -1.38 -6.82
N LEU A 67 -12.83 -0.60 -6.06
CA LEU A 67 -13.62 -1.07 -4.93
C LEU A 67 -14.84 -1.92 -5.34
N GLN A 68 -15.19 -1.92 -6.63
CA GLN A 68 -16.28 -2.74 -7.14
C GLN A 68 -15.90 -4.22 -7.22
N PHE A 69 -14.60 -4.52 -7.33
CA PHE A 69 -14.13 -5.89 -7.33
C PHE A 69 -13.98 -6.43 -5.91
N THR A 70 -14.14 -7.75 -5.77
CA THR A 70 -14.01 -8.45 -4.49
C THR A 70 -12.57 -8.88 -4.18
N VAL A 71 -11.63 -8.60 -5.07
CA VAL A 71 -10.23 -8.95 -4.91
C VAL A 71 -9.64 -8.22 -3.70
N LYS A 72 -8.85 -8.93 -2.90
CA LYS A 72 -8.16 -8.33 -1.76
C LYS A 72 -7.12 -7.34 -2.24
N PHE A 73 -7.01 -6.20 -1.55
CA PHE A 73 -6.03 -5.17 -1.89
C PHE A 73 -4.61 -5.73 -1.91
N SER A 74 -4.23 -6.56 -0.95
CA SER A 74 -2.91 -7.17 -0.87
C SER A 74 -2.58 -8.02 -2.10
N THR A 75 -3.58 -8.64 -2.71
CA THR A 75 -3.40 -9.40 -3.95
C THR A 75 -3.21 -8.47 -5.14
N TYR A 76 -3.95 -7.35 -5.17
CA TYR A 76 -3.83 -6.35 -6.24
C TYR A 76 -2.48 -5.62 -6.19
N ALA A 77 -2.09 -5.23 -4.98
CA ALA A 77 -0.83 -4.51 -4.80
C ALA A 77 0.36 -5.45 -4.98
#